data_424e598b705a9ff2d8f56ce5dd9c8259
#
_entry.id   424e598b705a9ff2d8f56ce5dd9c8259
#
_cell.length_a   1.000
_cell.length_b   1.000
_cell.length_c   1.000
_cell.angle_alpha   90.00
_cell.angle_beta   90.00
_cell.angle_gamma   90.00
#
_symmetry.space_group_name_H-M   'P 1'
#
loop_
_entity.id
_entity.type
_entity.pdbx_description
1 polymer ?
#
loop_
_entity_poly.entity_id
_entity_poly.type
_entity_poly.pdbx_seq_one_letter_code
_entity_poly.pdbx_strand_id
1 'polypeptide(L)'
;KKKAEEARKILEAAKKAEEEALKAAEQADTIQIDLTQPAEEGKLPIAASYLEKYTKMEKSGKSLVDTFNAITMDQDNRNVCLMGDHGFGLTSVGEDFARSYYDMGICKAKTIAKIKAQSLNKVKLSDAMTKLAGGCMVVENAGLIAPDKMKELMKLTAKDANDVVVIL
;
A
#
# COMPACT_ATOMS: atom_id res chain seq x y z
N LYS A 1 10.41 49.64 -3.54
CA LYS A 1 9.91 48.80 -2.41
C LYS A 1 8.59 48.10 -2.77
N LYS A 2 7.55 48.76 -3.30
CA LYS A 2 6.26 48.16 -3.70
C LYS A 2 6.39 46.97 -4.68
N LYS A 3 7.21 47.10 -5.75
CA LYS A 3 7.41 45.97 -6.72
C LYS A 3 8.06 44.71 -6.12
N ALA A 4 8.93 44.86 -5.12
CA ALA A 4 9.57 43.71 -4.46
C ALA A 4 8.61 43.01 -3.52
N GLU A 5 7.66 43.70 -2.91
CA GLU A 5 6.66 43.14 -2.02
C GLU A 5 5.57 42.38 -2.79
N GLU A 6 5.21 42.94 -3.98
CA GLU A 6 4.26 42.31 -4.90
C GLU A 6 4.85 41.00 -5.49
N ALA A 7 6.11 41.02 -5.89
CA ALA A 7 6.82 39.83 -6.34
C ALA A 7 6.92 38.72 -5.25
N ARG A 8 7.11 39.11 -3.98
CA ARG A 8 7.10 38.14 -2.85
C ARG A 8 5.73 37.51 -2.65
N LYS A 9 4.65 38.29 -2.71
CA LYS A 9 3.27 37.76 -2.58
C LYS A 9 2.91 36.81 -3.71
N ILE A 10 3.34 37.12 -4.95
CA ILE A 10 3.13 36.23 -6.11
C ILE A 10 3.90 34.93 -5.93
N LEU A 11 5.15 34.99 -5.47
CA LEU A 11 5.97 33.80 -5.23
C LEU A 11 5.41 32.92 -4.10
N GLU A 12 4.90 33.54 -3.04
CA GLU A 12 4.30 32.84 -1.91
C GLU A 12 2.96 32.19 -2.29
N ALA A 13 2.14 32.87 -3.07
CA ALA A 13 0.90 32.32 -3.64
C ALA A 13 1.18 31.17 -4.61
N ALA A 14 2.21 31.26 -5.46
CA ALA A 14 2.61 30.20 -6.37
C ALA A 14 3.10 28.95 -5.60
N LYS A 15 3.91 29.11 -4.56
CA LYS A 15 4.36 27.99 -3.71
C LYS A 15 3.21 27.33 -2.98
N LYS A 16 2.24 28.10 -2.49
CA LYS A 16 1.06 27.56 -1.82
C LYS A 16 0.16 26.79 -2.79
N ALA A 17 -0.04 27.30 -4.00
CA ALA A 17 -0.79 26.61 -5.04
C ALA A 17 -0.10 25.33 -5.51
N GLU A 18 1.22 25.32 -5.60
CA GLU A 18 2.01 24.12 -5.92
C GLU A 18 1.92 23.05 -4.82
N GLU A 19 1.96 23.49 -3.55
CA GLU A 19 1.80 22.59 -2.39
C GLU A 19 0.38 22.01 -2.30
N GLU A 20 -0.65 22.83 -2.57
CA GLU A 20 -2.05 22.36 -2.61
C GLU A 20 -2.29 21.42 -3.79
N ALA A 21 -1.73 21.71 -4.96
CA ALA A 21 -1.79 20.82 -6.13
C ALA A 21 -1.07 19.50 -5.89
N LEU A 22 0.07 19.52 -5.17
CA LEU A 22 0.80 18.32 -4.79
C LEU A 22 -0.01 17.47 -3.82
N LYS A 23 -0.64 18.09 -2.80
CA LYS A 23 -1.52 17.39 -1.85
C LYS A 23 -2.76 16.81 -2.52
N ALA A 24 -3.36 17.52 -3.48
CA ALA A 24 -4.49 17.02 -4.25
C ALA A 24 -4.10 15.83 -5.15
N ALA A 25 -2.91 15.87 -5.77
CA ALA A 25 -2.39 14.76 -6.56
C ALA A 25 -2.07 13.53 -5.69
N GLU A 26 -1.54 13.75 -4.48
CA GLU A 26 -1.29 12.68 -3.50
C GLU A 26 -2.59 11.99 -3.06
N GLN A 27 -3.65 12.77 -2.82
CA GLN A 27 -4.96 12.23 -2.44
C GLN A 27 -5.67 11.51 -3.59
N ALA A 28 -5.54 11.99 -4.82
CA ALA A 28 -6.15 11.37 -6.00
C ALA A 28 -5.55 10.00 -6.35
N ASP A 29 -4.27 9.77 -6.03
CA ASP A 29 -3.57 8.52 -6.36
C ASP A 29 -3.59 7.48 -5.20
N THR A 30 -4.15 7.85 -4.04
CA THR A 30 -4.27 6.95 -2.88
C THR A 30 -5.74 6.60 -2.67
N ILE A 31 -6.10 5.36 -2.97
CA ILE A 31 -7.45 4.84 -2.74
C ILE A 31 -7.41 4.07 -1.42
N GLN A 32 -8.20 4.49 -0.44
CA GLN A 32 -8.45 3.72 0.77
C GLN A 32 -9.69 2.85 0.54
N ILE A 33 -9.52 1.54 0.66
CA ILE A 33 -10.60 0.58 0.55
C ILE A 33 -11.06 0.24 1.97
N ASP A 34 -12.30 0.59 2.28
CA ASP A 34 -12.92 0.21 3.55
C ASP A 34 -13.50 -1.20 3.42
N LEU A 35 -12.95 -2.14 4.15
CA LEU A 35 -13.41 -3.53 4.20
C LEU A 35 -14.63 -3.76 5.12
N THR A 36 -15.21 -2.69 5.67
CA THR A 36 -16.43 -2.78 6.50
C THR A 36 -17.69 -3.08 5.69
N GLN A 37 -17.64 -3.01 4.34
CA GLN A 37 -18.76 -3.43 3.51
C GLN A 37 -19.00 -4.93 3.70
N PRO A 38 -20.22 -5.37 4.01
CA PRO A 38 -20.50 -6.77 4.25
C PRO A 38 -20.12 -7.59 3.02
N ALA A 39 -19.35 -8.65 3.24
CA ALA A 39 -19.20 -9.69 2.23
C ALA A 39 -20.60 -10.19 1.86
N GLU A 40 -20.85 -10.38 0.56
CA GLU A 40 -22.14 -10.88 0.07
C GLU A 40 -22.61 -12.07 0.91
N GLU A 41 -23.84 -12.00 1.40
CA GLU A 41 -24.45 -13.05 2.22
C GLU A 41 -24.33 -14.41 1.51
N GLY A 42 -23.69 -15.37 2.15
CA GLY A 42 -23.64 -16.76 1.73
C GLY A 42 -22.26 -17.38 1.50
N LYS A 43 -21.15 -16.65 1.62
CA LYS A 43 -19.81 -17.23 1.57
C LYS A 43 -19.17 -17.22 2.96
N LEU A 44 -18.83 -18.44 3.43
CA LEU A 44 -18.10 -18.64 4.67
C LEU A 44 -16.80 -17.83 4.67
N PRO A 45 -16.47 -17.07 5.73
CA PRO A 45 -15.22 -16.35 5.84
C PRO A 45 -14.10 -17.34 6.14
N ILE A 46 -13.55 -17.95 5.11
CA ILE A 46 -12.31 -18.71 5.23
C ILE A 46 -11.19 -17.70 4.94
N ALA A 47 -10.28 -17.57 5.86
CA ALA A 47 -9.21 -16.58 5.87
C ALA A 47 -8.33 -16.53 4.60
N ALA A 48 -8.39 -17.51 3.75
CA ALA A 48 -7.70 -17.56 2.45
C ALA A 48 -8.65 -17.54 1.24
N SER A 49 -9.96 -17.32 1.42
CA SER A 49 -10.94 -17.44 0.34
C SER A 49 -10.67 -16.50 -0.85
N TYR A 50 -10.12 -15.32 -0.58
CA TYR A 50 -9.74 -14.36 -1.63
C TYR A 50 -8.61 -14.87 -2.52
N LEU A 51 -7.71 -15.68 -1.99
CA LEU A 51 -6.55 -16.21 -2.71
C LEU A 51 -6.81 -17.55 -3.39
N GLU A 52 -7.91 -18.24 -3.08
CA GLU A 52 -8.23 -19.58 -3.61
C GLU A 52 -8.28 -19.58 -5.16
N LYS A 53 -8.82 -18.55 -5.77
CA LYS A 53 -8.88 -18.43 -7.24
C LYS A 53 -7.51 -18.46 -7.92
N TYR A 54 -6.47 -18.02 -7.23
CA TYR A 54 -5.09 -17.98 -7.75
C TYR A 54 -4.35 -19.30 -7.53
N THR A 55 -4.77 -20.13 -6.57
CA THR A 55 -4.10 -21.42 -6.28
C THR A 55 -4.23 -22.42 -7.43
N LYS A 56 -5.22 -22.23 -8.29
CA LYS A 56 -5.46 -23.05 -9.50
C LYS A 56 -4.54 -22.73 -10.67
N MET A 57 -3.71 -21.71 -10.55
CA MET A 57 -2.75 -21.33 -11.59
C MET A 57 -1.53 -22.27 -11.57
N GLU A 58 -1.27 -22.97 -12.68
CA GLU A 58 -0.26 -24.04 -12.78
C GLU A 58 1.13 -23.64 -12.27
N LYS A 59 1.61 -22.45 -12.60
CA LYS A 59 2.98 -22.01 -12.28
C LYS A 59 3.09 -21.19 -11.00
N SER A 60 2.12 -20.30 -10.75
CA SER A 60 2.18 -19.35 -9.64
C SER A 60 1.35 -19.76 -8.43
N GLY A 61 0.39 -20.66 -8.61
CA GLY A 61 -0.48 -21.09 -7.51
C GLY A 61 0.28 -21.74 -6.36
N LYS A 62 1.24 -22.63 -6.67
CA LYS A 62 2.09 -23.25 -5.65
C LYS A 62 2.94 -22.22 -4.92
N SER A 63 3.62 -21.34 -5.64
CA SER A 63 4.45 -20.28 -5.04
C SER A 63 3.64 -19.37 -4.11
N LEU A 64 2.40 -19.05 -4.51
CA LEU A 64 1.49 -18.23 -3.70
C LEU A 64 1.11 -18.95 -2.41
N VAL A 65 0.77 -20.23 -2.47
CA VAL A 65 0.45 -21.06 -1.29
C VAL A 65 1.65 -21.18 -0.36
N ASP A 66 2.83 -21.46 -0.91
CA ASP A 66 4.06 -21.62 -0.13
C ASP A 66 4.42 -20.28 0.57
N THR A 67 4.30 -19.16 -0.13
CA THR A 67 4.51 -17.81 0.45
C THR A 67 3.52 -17.53 1.57
N PHE A 68 2.26 -17.81 1.34
CA PHE A 68 1.21 -17.58 2.35
C PHE A 68 1.42 -18.44 3.61
N ASN A 69 1.77 -19.70 3.44
CA ASN A 69 2.10 -20.58 4.54
C ASN A 69 3.35 -20.10 5.31
N ALA A 70 4.38 -19.65 4.61
CA ALA A 70 5.58 -19.11 5.25
C ALA A 70 5.27 -17.88 6.13
N ILE A 71 4.43 -16.98 5.66
CA ILE A 71 4.03 -15.77 6.41
C ILE A 71 3.19 -16.13 7.64
N THR A 72 2.33 -17.15 7.55
CA THR A 72 1.53 -17.60 8.69
C THR A 72 2.38 -18.21 9.79
N MET A 73 3.52 -18.79 9.42
CA MET A 73 4.48 -19.39 10.36
C MET A 73 5.46 -18.38 10.95
N ASP A 74 5.81 -17.34 10.19
CA ASP A 74 6.75 -16.30 10.58
C ASP A 74 6.09 -14.92 10.41
N GLN A 75 5.42 -14.45 11.47
CA GLN A 75 4.73 -13.15 11.46
C GLN A 75 5.67 -11.96 11.48
N ASP A 76 6.96 -12.13 11.69
CA ASP A 76 7.95 -11.04 11.65
C ASP A 76 8.23 -10.63 10.20
N ASN A 77 8.03 -11.52 9.21
CA ASN A 77 8.24 -11.29 7.79
C ASN A 77 6.93 -11.24 6.99
N ARG A 78 6.09 -10.25 7.28
CA ARG A 78 4.75 -10.12 6.67
C ARG A 78 4.73 -9.38 5.34
N ASN A 79 5.79 -8.69 4.99
CA ASN A 79 5.87 -7.92 3.76
C ASN A 79 6.05 -8.86 2.55
N VAL A 80 5.34 -8.56 1.46
CA VAL A 80 5.35 -9.38 0.25
C VAL A 80 5.73 -8.56 -0.96
N CYS A 81 6.51 -9.15 -1.87
CA CYS A 81 6.76 -8.61 -3.20
C CYS A 81 6.11 -9.53 -4.24
N LEU A 82 5.17 -8.97 -5.00
CA LEU A 82 4.48 -9.66 -6.10
C LEU A 82 5.18 -9.33 -7.41
N MET A 83 5.69 -10.33 -8.10
CA MET A 83 6.36 -10.18 -9.38
C MET A 83 5.58 -10.85 -10.51
N GLY A 84 5.45 -10.17 -11.62
CA GLY A 84 4.77 -10.69 -12.80
C GLY A 84 4.78 -9.67 -13.94
N ASP A 85 4.32 -10.13 -15.11
CA ASP A 85 4.25 -9.26 -16.29
C ASP A 85 3.12 -8.23 -16.16
N HIS A 86 3.27 -7.14 -16.92
CA HIS A 86 2.28 -6.07 -16.95
C HIS A 86 0.93 -6.61 -17.46
N GLY A 87 -0.15 -6.23 -16.77
CA GLY A 87 -1.51 -6.65 -17.12
C GLY A 87 -2.01 -7.93 -16.44
N PHE A 88 -1.18 -8.64 -15.66
CA PHE A 88 -1.59 -9.86 -14.94
C PHE A 88 -2.38 -9.60 -13.63
N GLY A 89 -2.81 -8.36 -13.39
CA GLY A 89 -3.67 -8.03 -12.25
C GLY A 89 -3.00 -8.12 -10.89
N LEU A 90 -1.67 -7.88 -10.82
CA LEU A 90 -0.90 -7.94 -9.57
C LEU A 90 -1.49 -7.06 -8.46
N THR A 91 -2.03 -5.89 -8.81
CA THR A 91 -2.72 -5.01 -7.85
C THR A 91 -3.90 -5.72 -7.19
N SER A 92 -4.73 -6.43 -7.98
CA SER A 92 -5.87 -7.19 -7.44
C SER A 92 -5.40 -8.34 -6.54
N VAL A 93 -4.31 -9.02 -6.91
CA VAL A 93 -3.67 -10.03 -6.05
C VAL A 93 -3.22 -9.41 -4.73
N GLY A 94 -2.57 -8.24 -4.77
CA GLY A 94 -2.12 -7.51 -3.59
C GLY A 94 -3.28 -7.09 -2.68
N GLU A 95 -4.39 -6.62 -3.25
CA GLU A 95 -5.60 -6.31 -2.48
C GLU A 95 -6.19 -7.57 -1.82
N ASP A 96 -6.24 -8.70 -2.53
CA ASP A 96 -6.74 -9.96 -1.99
C ASP A 96 -5.80 -10.53 -0.90
N PHE A 97 -4.48 -10.33 -1.02
CA PHE A 97 -3.54 -10.60 0.06
C PHE A 97 -3.84 -9.75 1.29
N ALA A 98 -4.03 -8.46 1.12
CA ALA A 98 -4.31 -7.53 2.23
C ALA A 98 -5.62 -7.89 2.95
N ARG A 99 -6.66 -8.28 2.22
CA ARG A 99 -7.92 -8.78 2.80
C ARG A 99 -7.72 -10.06 3.59
N SER A 100 -6.98 -11.03 3.01
CA SER A 100 -6.66 -12.28 3.67
C SER A 100 -5.86 -12.05 4.95
N TYR A 101 -4.92 -11.10 4.95
CA TYR A 101 -4.17 -10.71 6.13
C TYR A 101 -5.02 -10.14 7.25
N TYR A 102 -6.02 -9.34 6.90
CA TYR A 102 -6.98 -8.84 7.89
C TYR A 102 -7.82 -10.00 8.47
N ASP A 103 -8.37 -10.87 7.63
CA ASP A 103 -9.20 -12.00 8.08
C ASP A 103 -8.43 -13.00 8.94
N MET A 104 -7.11 -13.10 8.75
CA MET A 104 -6.21 -13.92 9.56
C MET A 104 -5.70 -13.22 10.83
N GLY A 105 -6.03 -11.94 11.03
CA GLY A 105 -5.54 -11.16 12.16
C GLY A 105 -4.07 -10.73 12.05
N ILE A 106 -3.44 -10.90 10.88
CA ILE A 106 -2.09 -10.40 10.59
C ILE A 106 -2.09 -8.86 10.53
N CYS A 107 -3.11 -8.27 9.88
CA CYS A 107 -3.40 -6.85 9.96
C CYS A 107 -4.51 -6.60 10.99
N LYS A 108 -4.30 -5.63 11.88
CA LYS A 108 -5.26 -5.29 12.94
C LYS A 108 -6.34 -4.32 12.47
N ALA A 109 -6.01 -3.47 11.49
CA ALA A 109 -6.93 -2.52 10.90
C ALA A 109 -7.43 -3.00 9.54
N LYS A 110 -8.71 -2.75 9.24
CA LYS A 110 -9.35 -3.06 7.96
C LYS A 110 -8.91 -2.13 6.82
N THR A 111 -8.01 -1.19 7.11
CA THR A 111 -7.62 -0.16 6.15
C THR A 111 -6.56 -0.71 5.19
N ILE A 112 -6.86 -0.65 3.90
CA ILE A 112 -5.91 -0.90 2.83
C ILE A 112 -5.67 0.41 2.09
N ALA A 113 -4.42 0.88 2.08
CA ALA A 113 -4.01 2.00 1.25
C ALA A 113 -3.40 1.47 -0.04
N LYS A 114 -3.92 1.93 -1.19
CA LYS A 114 -3.35 1.65 -2.50
C LYS A 114 -2.70 2.92 -3.03
N ILE A 115 -1.43 2.84 -3.37
CA ILE A 115 -0.64 3.98 -3.84
C ILE A 115 0.29 3.59 -4.99
N LYS A 116 0.41 4.47 -5.98
CA LYS A 116 1.41 4.30 -7.05
C LYS A 116 2.81 4.68 -6.56
N ALA A 117 3.83 3.97 -7.04
CA ALA A 117 5.23 4.25 -6.68
C ALA A 117 5.64 5.72 -6.91
N GLN A 118 5.18 6.33 -8.02
CA GLN A 118 5.48 7.73 -8.32
C GLN A 118 4.93 8.69 -7.26
N SER A 119 3.73 8.42 -6.74
CA SER A 119 3.12 9.20 -5.66
C SER A 119 3.81 8.92 -4.33
N LEU A 120 4.15 7.65 -4.05
CA LEU A 120 4.90 7.26 -2.87
C LEU A 120 6.25 7.99 -2.76
N ASN A 121 6.93 8.22 -3.90
CA ASN A 121 8.20 8.96 -3.94
C ASN A 121 8.08 10.41 -3.43
N LYS A 122 6.88 10.99 -3.48
CA LYS A 122 6.59 12.39 -3.07
C LYS A 122 6.08 12.48 -1.64
N VAL A 123 5.56 11.38 -1.09
CA VAL A 123 4.94 11.35 0.25
C VAL A 123 5.99 11.24 1.33
N LYS A 124 5.71 11.83 2.49
CA LYS A 124 6.48 11.60 3.71
C LYS A 124 6.02 10.27 4.32
N LEU A 125 6.85 9.24 4.18
CA LEU A 125 6.49 7.86 4.53
C LEU A 125 6.13 7.68 6.01
N SER A 126 6.83 8.39 6.93
CA SER A 126 6.52 8.34 8.36
C SER A 126 5.07 8.73 8.65
N ASP A 127 4.57 9.77 7.99
CA ASP A 127 3.22 10.28 8.21
C ASP A 127 2.17 9.34 7.58
N ALA A 128 2.50 8.77 6.41
CA ALA A 128 1.65 7.77 5.75
C ALA A 128 1.53 6.49 6.59
N MET A 129 2.64 5.98 7.12
CA MET A 129 2.66 4.80 7.99
C MET A 129 1.87 5.01 9.29
N THR A 130 2.00 6.19 9.90
CA THR A 130 1.22 6.53 11.10
C THR A 130 -0.28 6.54 10.85
N LYS A 131 -0.71 7.08 9.71
CA LYS A 131 -2.14 7.10 9.31
C LYS A 131 -2.69 5.71 9.01
N LEU A 132 -1.82 4.79 8.57
CA LEU A 132 -2.18 3.44 8.17
C LEU A 132 -1.89 2.41 9.28
N ALA A 133 -1.61 2.84 10.49
CA ALA A 133 -1.20 1.97 11.58
C ALA A 133 -2.10 0.73 11.73
N GLY A 134 -1.48 -0.44 11.78
CA GLY A 134 -2.17 -1.75 11.84
C GLY A 134 -2.79 -2.23 10.53
N GLY A 135 -2.72 -1.44 9.46
CA GLY A 135 -3.30 -1.75 8.16
C GLY A 135 -2.30 -2.28 7.13
N CYS A 136 -2.69 -2.25 5.86
CA CYS A 136 -1.88 -2.73 4.75
C CYS A 136 -1.70 -1.66 3.68
N MET A 137 -0.49 -1.55 3.12
CA MET A 137 -0.15 -0.69 1.99
C MET A 137 0.15 -1.54 0.76
N VAL A 138 -0.62 -1.35 -0.31
CA VAL A 138 -0.37 -1.95 -1.62
C VAL A 138 0.24 -0.92 -2.53
N VAL A 139 1.46 -1.16 -3.01
CA VAL A 139 2.20 -0.22 -3.86
C VAL A 139 2.21 -0.72 -5.30
N GLU A 140 1.57 0.02 -6.19
CA GLU A 140 1.56 -0.27 -7.62
C GLU A 140 2.85 0.17 -8.29
N ASN A 141 3.35 -0.66 -9.22
CA ASN A 141 4.58 -0.40 -9.97
C ASN A 141 5.80 -0.17 -9.07
N ALA A 142 5.97 -1.02 -8.07
CA ALA A 142 7.01 -0.89 -7.03
C ALA A 142 8.44 -0.74 -7.59
N GLY A 143 8.72 -1.24 -8.79
CA GLY A 143 10.00 -1.04 -9.49
C GLY A 143 10.33 0.44 -9.79
N LEU A 144 9.35 1.35 -9.70
CA LEU A 144 9.54 2.80 -9.88
C LEU A 144 9.72 3.56 -8.55
N ILE A 145 9.83 2.86 -7.43
CA ILE A 145 10.16 3.49 -6.15
C ILE A 145 11.62 3.97 -6.21
N ALA A 146 11.84 5.23 -5.84
CA ALA A 146 13.19 5.77 -5.76
C ALA A 146 14.04 5.00 -4.71
N PRO A 147 15.33 4.73 -4.96
CA PRO A 147 16.16 3.91 -4.07
C PRO A 147 16.19 4.41 -2.62
N ASP A 148 16.21 5.72 -2.43
CA ASP A 148 16.20 6.31 -1.09
C ASP A 148 14.85 6.11 -0.38
N LYS A 149 13.75 6.20 -1.13
CA LYS A 149 12.41 5.91 -0.62
C LYS A 149 12.23 4.43 -0.29
N MET A 150 12.79 3.54 -1.09
CA MET A 150 12.79 2.11 -0.77
C MET A 150 13.56 1.84 0.52
N LYS A 151 14.73 2.44 0.71
CA LYS A 151 15.50 2.32 1.96
C LYS A 151 14.73 2.87 3.17
N GLU A 152 14.04 4.01 3.01
CA GLU A 152 13.19 4.59 4.06
C GLU A 152 12.03 3.65 4.39
N LEU A 153 11.34 3.11 3.38
CA LEU A 153 10.25 2.15 3.53
C LEU A 153 10.71 0.90 4.30
N MET A 154 11.81 0.28 3.89
CA MET A 154 12.37 -0.89 4.56
C MET A 154 12.74 -0.64 6.03
N LYS A 155 13.27 0.55 6.34
CA LYS A 155 13.59 0.91 7.72
C LYS A 155 12.34 1.09 8.58
N LEU A 156 11.29 1.65 8.02
CA LEU A 156 10.03 1.89 8.73
C LEU A 156 9.28 0.57 8.97
N THR A 157 9.29 -0.34 8.01
CA THR A 157 8.68 -1.66 8.15
C THR A 157 9.46 -2.58 9.10
N ALA A 158 10.80 -2.51 9.09
CA ALA A 158 11.63 -3.32 10.00
C ALA A 158 11.50 -2.94 11.48
N LYS A 159 11.14 -1.69 11.78
CA LYS A 159 10.99 -1.22 13.17
C LYS A 159 9.63 -1.52 13.81
N ASP A 160 8.71 -2.01 13.03
CA ASP A 160 7.34 -2.42 13.46
C ASP A 160 6.55 -1.38 14.30
N ALA A 161 7.03 -0.12 14.27
CA ALA A 161 6.48 0.95 15.11
C ALA A 161 5.01 1.26 14.81
N ASN A 162 4.55 1.01 13.58
CA ASN A 162 3.19 1.30 13.14
C ASN A 162 2.42 0.02 12.76
N ASP A 163 3.04 -1.15 12.83
CA ASP A 163 2.42 -2.45 12.50
C ASP A 163 1.76 -2.45 11.10
N VAL A 164 2.40 -1.82 10.12
CA VAL A 164 1.92 -1.72 8.74
C VAL A 164 2.56 -2.80 7.90
N VAL A 165 1.73 -3.56 7.19
CA VAL A 165 2.18 -4.54 6.20
C VAL A 165 2.28 -3.88 4.83
N VAL A 166 3.36 -4.16 4.10
CA VAL A 166 3.60 -3.61 2.76
C VAL A 166 3.61 -4.72 1.72
N ILE A 167 2.84 -4.51 0.66
CA ILE A 167 2.76 -5.38 -0.53
C ILE A 167 3.25 -4.56 -1.72
N LEU A 168 4.33 -5.01 -2.37
CA LEU A 168 5.00 -4.37 -3.49
C LEU A 168 4.69 -5.08 -4.79
#